data_b48ea87da3be3d4d4e663ce7501db1c8
#
_entry.id   b48ea87da3be3d4d4e663ce7501db1c8
#
_cell.length_a   1.000
_cell.length_b   1.000
_cell.length_c   1.000
_cell.angle_alpha   90.00
_cell.angle_beta   90.00
_cell.angle_gamma   90.00
#
_symmetry.space_group_name_H-M   'P 1'
#
loop_
_entity.id
_entity.type
_entity.pdbx_description
1 polymer ?
#
loop_
_entity_poly.entity_id
_entity_poly.type
_entity_poly.pdbx_seq_one_letter_code
_entity_poly.pdbx_strand_id
1 'polypeptide(L)'
;MNRLFTALLLSCLPVMASAAIDETIRLKESIEINAPADKVWGIVGNFGDMSWHPAVAKTEVTSGKADEVGAKRVLTFKDGGGVNETLTSYDAERMLMKYEITEGTLPVRDYSANIRVESAGDGKSVVTWRAMFYRKDPSNPAAPGQDDATARTAVEGVLKTGLENLKKVAE
;
A
#
# COMPACT_ATOMS: atom_id res chain seq x y z
N MET A 1 -30.73 68.50 -21.90
CA MET A 1 -30.36 67.20 -22.49
C MET A 1 -29.31 66.57 -21.54
N ASN A 2 -29.77 65.77 -20.56
CA ASN A 2 -28.92 65.12 -19.57
C ASN A 2 -28.69 63.65 -20.02
N ARG A 3 -27.44 63.29 -20.28
CA ARG A 3 -27.03 61.90 -20.52
C ARG A 3 -26.52 61.31 -19.21
N LEU A 4 -27.31 60.42 -18.62
CA LEU A 4 -26.88 59.53 -17.53
C LEU A 4 -25.93 58.48 -18.08
N PHE A 5 -24.68 58.45 -17.61
CA PHE A 5 -23.77 57.34 -17.77
C PHE A 5 -23.96 56.38 -16.61
N THR A 6 -24.54 55.23 -16.87
CA THR A 6 -24.60 54.11 -15.93
C THR A 6 -23.31 53.33 -15.99
N ALA A 7 -22.46 53.44 -14.96
CA ALA A 7 -21.25 52.64 -14.81
C ALA A 7 -21.62 51.24 -14.28
N LEU A 8 -21.41 50.22 -15.11
CA LEU A 8 -21.56 48.82 -14.73
C LEU A 8 -20.30 48.37 -13.96
N LEU A 9 -20.40 48.28 -12.64
CA LEU A 9 -19.34 47.71 -11.80
C LEU A 9 -19.37 46.18 -11.92
N LEU A 10 -18.41 45.64 -12.68
CA LEU A 10 -18.17 44.19 -12.76
C LEU A 10 -17.41 43.76 -11.49
N SER A 11 -18.14 43.21 -10.51
CA SER A 11 -17.52 42.65 -9.30
C SER A 11 -16.88 41.31 -9.63
N CYS A 12 -15.55 41.27 -9.75
CA CYS A 12 -14.75 40.07 -9.83
C CYS A 12 -14.68 39.46 -8.42
N LEU A 13 -15.49 38.42 -8.14
CA LEU A 13 -15.33 37.63 -6.93
C LEU A 13 -14.08 36.74 -7.08
N PRO A 14 -13.14 36.79 -6.12
CA PRO A 14 -12.02 35.87 -6.13
C PRO A 14 -12.56 34.45 -5.90
N VAL A 15 -12.35 33.54 -6.86
CA VAL A 15 -12.52 32.11 -6.66
C VAL A 15 -11.43 31.68 -5.67
N MET A 16 -11.83 31.49 -4.42
CA MET A 16 -10.98 30.85 -3.42
C MET A 16 -10.77 29.40 -3.86
N ALA A 17 -9.62 29.11 -4.48
CA ALA A 17 -9.18 27.75 -4.68
C ALA A 17 -9.00 27.11 -3.30
N SER A 18 -9.94 26.26 -2.89
CA SER A 18 -9.74 25.41 -1.72
C SER A 18 -8.59 24.48 -2.03
N ALA A 19 -7.46 24.65 -1.34
CA ALA A 19 -6.39 23.68 -1.39
C ALA A 19 -6.96 22.36 -0.88
N ALA A 20 -7.07 21.35 -1.75
CA ALA A 20 -7.48 20.02 -1.32
C ALA A 20 -6.42 19.54 -0.33
N ILE A 21 -6.87 19.18 0.87
CA ILE A 21 -6.01 18.59 1.89
C ILE A 21 -5.58 17.23 1.34
N ASP A 22 -4.27 17.02 1.32
CA ASP A 22 -3.67 15.74 0.95
C ASP A 22 -3.95 14.73 2.07
N GLU A 23 -4.91 13.84 1.85
CA GLU A 23 -5.39 12.92 2.88
C GLU A 23 -4.62 11.60 2.88
N THR A 24 -4.27 11.14 4.09
CA THR A 24 -3.70 9.81 4.27
C THR A 24 -4.74 8.74 3.96
N ILE A 25 -4.45 7.88 3.00
CA ILE A 25 -5.26 6.72 2.67
C ILE A 25 -4.85 5.56 3.58
N ARG A 26 -5.84 4.91 4.21
CA ARG A 26 -5.64 3.72 5.04
C ARG A 26 -6.48 2.59 4.50
N LEU A 27 -5.84 1.42 4.34
CA LEU A 27 -6.48 0.18 3.92
C LEU A 27 -6.21 -0.91 4.96
N LYS A 28 -7.17 -1.80 5.11
CA LYS A 28 -7.06 -3.01 5.91
C LYS A 28 -7.82 -4.12 5.21
N GLU A 29 -7.10 -5.17 4.84
CA GLU A 29 -7.68 -6.41 4.34
C GLU A 29 -7.36 -7.55 5.31
N SER A 30 -8.26 -8.51 5.42
CA SER A 30 -8.07 -9.68 6.29
C SER A 30 -8.69 -10.91 5.66
N ILE A 31 -8.07 -12.08 5.90
CA ILE A 31 -8.56 -13.35 5.41
C ILE A 31 -8.39 -14.44 6.49
N GLU A 32 -9.40 -15.30 6.63
CA GLU A 32 -9.28 -16.54 7.40
C GLU A 32 -8.70 -17.65 6.52
N ILE A 33 -7.74 -18.38 7.06
CA ILE A 33 -7.02 -19.46 6.40
C ILE A 33 -7.19 -20.74 7.26
N ASN A 34 -7.55 -21.85 6.65
CA ASN A 34 -7.68 -23.15 7.31
C ASN A 34 -6.29 -23.82 7.47
N ALA A 35 -5.38 -23.10 8.09
CA ALA A 35 -4.04 -23.59 8.43
C ALA A 35 -3.56 -22.93 9.73
N PRO A 36 -2.71 -23.62 10.53
CA PRO A 36 -2.14 -23.06 11.74
C PRO A 36 -1.33 -21.78 11.48
N ALA A 37 -1.35 -20.86 12.45
CA ALA A 37 -0.67 -19.58 12.33
C ALA A 37 0.84 -19.71 12.02
N ASP A 38 1.53 -20.67 12.65
CA ASP A 38 2.95 -20.94 12.40
C ASP A 38 3.23 -21.33 10.94
N LYS A 39 2.36 -22.17 10.34
CA LYS A 39 2.47 -22.54 8.92
C LYS A 39 2.32 -21.33 8.02
N VAL A 40 1.32 -20.49 8.29
CA VAL A 40 1.05 -19.29 7.50
C VAL A 40 2.17 -18.25 7.68
N TRP A 41 2.64 -18.07 8.92
CA TRP A 41 3.78 -17.18 9.19
C TRP A 41 5.06 -17.66 8.51
N GLY A 42 5.29 -18.96 8.45
CA GLY A 42 6.42 -19.55 7.69
C GLY A 42 6.43 -19.17 6.21
N ILE A 43 5.25 -18.81 5.64
CA ILE A 43 5.13 -18.33 4.26
C ILE A 43 5.33 -16.81 4.19
N VAL A 44 4.55 -16.03 4.96
CA VAL A 44 4.53 -14.57 4.81
C VAL A 44 5.59 -13.85 5.62
N GLY A 45 6.12 -14.47 6.68
CA GLY A 45 7.09 -13.88 7.58
C GLY A 45 8.50 -13.77 7.00
N ASN A 46 8.77 -14.39 5.86
CA ASN A 46 10.04 -14.26 5.16
C ASN A 46 10.03 -13.01 4.28
N PHE A 47 10.62 -11.91 4.75
CA PHE A 47 10.72 -10.67 3.96
C PHE A 47 11.49 -10.87 2.64
N GLY A 48 12.36 -11.86 2.57
CA GLY A 48 13.13 -12.19 1.36
C GLY A 48 12.35 -12.97 0.30
N ASP A 49 11.11 -13.37 0.56
CA ASP A 49 10.32 -14.17 -0.36
C ASP A 49 8.86 -13.68 -0.46
N MET A 50 8.48 -13.22 -1.65
CA MET A 50 7.12 -12.84 -2.01
C MET A 50 6.54 -13.73 -3.11
N SER A 51 7.09 -14.93 -3.31
CA SER A 51 6.62 -15.88 -4.35
C SER A 51 5.16 -16.31 -4.16
N TRP A 52 4.66 -16.20 -2.92
CA TRP A 52 3.26 -16.41 -2.60
C TRP A 52 2.32 -15.31 -3.16
N HIS A 53 2.84 -14.15 -3.57
CA HIS A 53 2.04 -13.08 -4.16
C HIS A 53 2.02 -13.20 -5.69
N PRO A 54 0.83 -13.38 -6.32
CA PRO A 54 0.74 -13.75 -7.73
C PRO A 54 1.22 -12.67 -8.71
N ALA A 55 1.24 -11.39 -8.30
CA ALA A 55 1.75 -10.30 -9.13
C ALA A 55 3.28 -10.18 -9.11
N VAL A 56 3.97 -10.81 -8.14
CA VAL A 56 5.42 -10.75 -8.01
C VAL A 56 6.08 -11.79 -8.91
N ALA A 57 7.00 -11.36 -9.76
CA ALA A 57 7.81 -12.23 -10.61
C ALA A 57 9.13 -12.61 -9.93
N LYS A 58 9.71 -11.68 -9.16
CA LYS A 58 11.00 -11.88 -8.49
C LYS A 58 11.08 -11.07 -7.20
N THR A 59 11.72 -11.65 -6.19
CA THR A 59 12.14 -10.97 -4.96
C THR A 59 13.65 -11.06 -4.84
N GLU A 60 14.34 -9.95 -4.56
CA GLU A 60 15.77 -9.89 -4.32
C GLU A 60 16.06 -9.12 -3.04
N VAL A 61 16.71 -9.75 -2.07
CA VAL A 61 17.28 -9.05 -0.91
C VAL A 61 18.57 -8.37 -1.35
N THR A 62 18.59 -7.05 -1.32
CA THR A 62 19.72 -6.23 -1.78
C THR A 62 20.61 -5.77 -0.64
N SER A 63 20.14 -5.84 0.61
CA SER A 63 20.89 -5.46 1.81
C SER A 63 20.28 -6.10 3.06
N GLY A 64 21.13 -6.49 4.03
CA GLY A 64 20.71 -7.09 5.29
C GLY A 64 20.25 -8.55 5.16
N LYS A 65 19.68 -9.09 6.24
CA LYS A 65 19.02 -10.39 6.23
C LYS A 65 17.50 -10.20 6.32
N ALA A 66 16.75 -11.14 5.75
CA ALA A 66 15.30 -11.05 5.60
C ALA A 66 14.48 -10.93 6.90
N ASP A 67 15.06 -11.21 8.04
CA ASP A 67 14.47 -11.13 9.38
C ASP A 67 15.08 -10.01 10.25
N GLU A 68 15.98 -9.20 9.68
CA GLU A 68 16.64 -8.10 10.39
C GLU A 68 16.06 -6.75 9.96
N VAL A 69 15.71 -5.90 10.93
CA VAL A 69 15.27 -4.51 10.67
C VAL A 69 16.36 -3.77 9.90
N GLY A 70 15.94 -3.06 8.84
CA GLY A 70 16.83 -2.38 7.91
C GLY A 70 17.17 -3.21 6.66
N ALA A 71 16.76 -4.49 6.60
CA ALA A 71 16.86 -5.28 5.38
C ALA A 71 16.13 -4.59 4.22
N LYS A 72 16.71 -4.66 3.02
CA LYS A 72 16.14 -4.09 1.80
C LYS A 72 15.89 -5.16 0.78
N ARG A 73 14.76 -5.04 0.07
CA ARG A 73 14.44 -5.92 -1.06
C ARG A 73 13.92 -5.12 -2.25
N VAL A 74 14.08 -5.71 -3.41
CA VAL A 74 13.47 -5.29 -4.67
C VAL A 74 12.44 -6.33 -5.07
N LEU A 75 11.22 -5.90 -5.31
CA LEU A 75 10.18 -6.72 -5.93
C LEU A 75 10.04 -6.31 -7.38
N THR A 76 10.14 -7.27 -8.29
CA THR A 76 9.81 -7.08 -9.71
C THR A 76 8.44 -7.69 -9.96
N PHE A 77 7.54 -6.91 -10.56
CA PHE A 77 6.20 -7.37 -10.91
C PHE A 77 6.17 -8.01 -12.29
N LYS A 78 5.19 -8.89 -12.52
CA LYS A 78 5.01 -9.57 -13.81
C LYS A 78 4.66 -8.65 -14.97
N ASP A 79 4.12 -7.48 -14.68
CA ASP A 79 3.81 -6.43 -15.65
C ASP A 79 5.03 -5.55 -16.02
N GLY A 80 6.20 -5.81 -15.42
CA GLY A 80 7.44 -5.08 -15.64
C GLY A 80 7.67 -3.91 -14.68
N GLY A 81 6.71 -3.62 -13.79
CA GLY A 81 6.90 -2.66 -12.70
C GLY A 81 7.66 -3.25 -11.51
N GLY A 82 7.72 -2.50 -10.42
CA GLY A 82 8.35 -2.98 -9.18
C GLY A 82 8.41 -1.95 -8.08
N VAL A 83 8.87 -2.38 -6.91
CA VAL A 83 9.07 -1.54 -5.74
C VAL A 83 10.35 -1.91 -5.00
N ASN A 84 10.97 -0.91 -4.38
CA ASN A 84 12.06 -1.07 -3.42
C ASN A 84 11.47 -0.93 -2.02
N GLU A 85 11.75 -1.88 -1.14
CA GLU A 85 11.20 -1.90 0.20
C GLU A 85 12.28 -2.03 1.27
N THR A 86 12.00 -1.48 2.45
CA THR A 86 12.83 -1.60 3.65
C THR A 86 12.00 -2.18 4.79
N LEU A 87 12.51 -3.23 5.44
CA LEU A 87 11.90 -3.81 6.65
C LEU A 87 12.12 -2.87 7.83
N THR A 88 11.04 -2.35 8.41
CA THR A 88 11.09 -1.37 9.52
C THR A 88 10.80 -1.98 10.89
N SER A 89 10.19 -3.18 10.95
CA SER A 89 9.96 -3.94 12.18
C SER A 89 9.78 -5.41 11.85
N TYR A 90 10.33 -6.27 12.71
CA TYR A 90 10.14 -7.72 12.62
C TYR A 90 9.99 -8.30 14.02
N ASP A 91 8.89 -9.00 14.26
CA ASP A 91 8.56 -9.65 15.53
C ASP A 91 8.01 -11.04 15.24
N ALA A 92 8.89 -12.03 15.29
CA ALA A 92 8.55 -13.42 15.00
C ALA A 92 7.61 -14.01 16.06
N GLU A 93 7.71 -13.60 17.32
CA GLU A 93 6.85 -14.12 18.40
C GLU A 93 5.41 -13.64 18.25
N ARG A 94 5.23 -12.40 17.78
CA ARG A 94 3.91 -11.81 17.49
C ARG A 94 3.45 -12.02 16.06
N MET A 95 4.27 -12.70 15.24
CA MET A 95 4.00 -12.93 13.82
C MET A 95 3.62 -11.65 13.09
N LEU A 96 4.42 -10.59 13.27
CA LEU A 96 4.21 -9.25 12.75
C LEU A 96 5.46 -8.73 12.07
N MET A 97 5.34 -8.29 10.81
CA MET A 97 6.38 -7.47 10.18
C MET A 97 5.79 -6.16 9.65
N LYS A 98 6.64 -5.12 9.62
CA LYS A 98 6.33 -3.82 9.02
C LYS A 98 7.42 -3.45 8.03
N TYR A 99 7.01 -2.79 6.96
CA TYR A 99 7.93 -2.33 5.91
C TYR A 99 7.39 -1.05 5.25
N GLU A 100 8.26 -0.40 4.53
CA GLU A 100 7.95 0.80 3.75
C GLU A 100 8.42 0.64 2.30
N ILE A 101 7.73 1.29 1.37
CA ILE A 101 8.21 1.45 0.00
C ILE A 101 9.03 2.73 -0.07
N THR A 102 10.28 2.61 -0.50
CA THR A 102 11.18 3.75 -0.70
C THR A 102 11.12 4.31 -2.12
N GLU A 103 10.91 3.43 -3.10
CA GLU A 103 10.77 3.78 -4.53
C GLU A 103 9.87 2.76 -5.23
N GLY A 104 9.24 3.15 -6.35
CA GLY A 104 8.53 2.19 -7.17
C GLY A 104 7.54 2.76 -8.17
N THR A 105 6.88 1.85 -8.87
CA THR A 105 5.92 2.15 -9.93
C THR A 105 4.49 2.28 -9.44
N LEU A 106 4.20 1.87 -8.20
CA LEU A 106 2.86 2.08 -7.62
C LEU A 106 2.53 3.57 -7.53
N PRO A 107 1.27 3.96 -7.73
CA PRO A 107 0.83 5.37 -7.72
C PRO A 107 0.69 5.92 -6.28
N VAL A 108 1.69 5.66 -5.42
CA VAL A 108 1.70 6.02 -4.00
C VAL A 108 3.00 6.70 -3.61
N ARG A 109 2.99 7.43 -2.50
CA ARG A 109 4.15 7.93 -1.77
C ARG A 109 3.96 7.76 -0.27
N ASP A 110 5.04 7.83 0.47
CA ASP A 110 5.08 7.66 1.94
C ASP A 110 4.33 6.40 2.40
N TYR A 111 4.53 5.31 1.64
CA TYR A 111 3.84 4.05 1.87
C TYR A 111 4.48 3.27 3.00
N SER A 112 3.66 2.85 3.94
CA SER A 112 4.03 1.88 4.97
C SER A 112 2.95 0.81 5.09
N ALA A 113 3.38 -0.42 5.39
CA ALA A 113 2.47 -1.54 5.56
C ALA A 113 2.90 -2.45 6.71
N ASN A 114 1.95 -3.26 7.17
CA ASN A 114 2.23 -4.37 8.06
C ASN A 114 1.39 -5.59 7.71
N ILE A 115 1.99 -6.77 7.88
CA ILE A 115 1.32 -8.06 7.82
C ILE A 115 1.39 -8.69 9.21
N ARG A 116 0.26 -9.17 9.70
CA ARG A 116 0.14 -9.89 10.97
C ARG A 116 -0.62 -11.19 10.76
N VAL A 117 -0.12 -12.27 11.37
CA VAL A 117 -0.81 -13.55 11.46
C VAL A 117 -1.23 -13.79 12.89
N GLU A 118 -2.47 -14.21 13.13
CA GLU A 118 -3.03 -14.50 14.44
C GLU A 118 -3.72 -15.86 14.41
N SER A 119 -3.55 -16.66 15.47
CA SER A 119 -4.31 -17.91 15.61
C SER A 119 -5.80 -17.60 15.79
N ALA A 120 -6.66 -18.34 15.07
CA ALA A 120 -8.12 -18.28 15.21
C ALA A 120 -8.68 -19.50 15.95
N GLY A 121 -7.83 -20.37 16.51
CA GLY A 121 -8.22 -21.64 17.10
C GLY A 121 -8.46 -22.73 16.04
N ASP A 122 -8.66 -23.96 16.50
CA ASP A 122 -9.02 -25.12 15.66
C ASP A 122 -8.17 -25.33 14.39
N GLY A 123 -6.85 -25.02 14.50
CA GLY A 123 -5.94 -25.17 13.37
C GLY A 123 -6.10 -24.10 12.28
N LYS A 124 -6.79 -22.99 12.58
CA LYS A 124 -7.01 -21.86 11.68
C LYS A 124 -6.21 -20.63 12.08
N SER A 125 -6.06 -19.72 11.15
CA SER A 125 -5.44 -18.41 11.36
C SER A 125 -6.17 -17.29 10.64
N VAL A 126 -5.94 -16.06 11.09
CA VAL A 126 -6.36 -14.84 10.39
C VAL A 126 -5.11 -14.06 10.03
N VAL A 127 -5.00 -13.71 8.75
CA VAL A 127 -3.97 -12.79 8.26
C VAL A 127 -4.59 -11.43 8.02
N THR A 128 -3.99 -10.41 8.63
CA THR A 128 -4.37 -9.01 8.42
C THR A 128 -3.22 -8.26 7.75
N TRP A 129 -3.52 -7.62 6.63
CA TRP A 129 -2.59 -6.75 5.91
C TRP A 129 -3.12 -5.33 5.92
N ARG A 130 -2.33 -4.38 6.47
CA ARG A 130 -2.68 -2.97 6.53
C ARG A 130 -1.66 -2.16 5.74
N ALA A 131 -2.16 -1.12 5.06
CA ALA A 131 -1.33 -0.15 4.37
C ALA A 131 -1.78 1.27 4.71
N MET A 132 -0.83 2.19 4.77
CA MET A 132 -1.03 3.61 4.93
C MET A 132 -0.13 4.34 3.93
N PHE A 133 -0.70 5.26 3.17
CA PHE A 133 0.01 5.96 2.10
C PHE A 133 -0.72 7.24 1.69
N TYR A 134 -0.09 8.01 0.82
CA TYR A 134 -0.71 9.09 0.06
C TYR A 134 -0.72 8.74 -1.44
N ARG A 135 -1.58 9.38 -2.22
CA ARG A 135 -1.48 9.35 -3.68
C ARG A 135 -0.13 9.89 -4.14
N LYS A 136 0.36 9.46 -5.28
CA LYS A 136 1.72 9.81 -5.75
C LYS A 136 1.87 11.28 -6.07
N ASP A 137 0.91 11.88 -6.77
CA ASP A 137 0.92 13.31 -7.09
C ASP A 137 0.13 14.12 -6.06
N PRO A 138 0.79 15.00 -5.27
CA PRO A 138 0.10 15.85 -4.29
C PRO A 138 -0.67 17.02 -4.93
N SER A 139 -0.51 17.27 -6.24
CA SER A 139 -1.15 18.38 -6.94
C SER A 139 -2.67 18.29 -6.95
N ASN A 140 -3.35 19.40 -7.09
CA ASN A 140 -4.79 19.46 -7.25
C ASN A 140 -5.19 20.33 -8.46
N PRO A 141 -5.70 19.74 -9.57
CA PRO A 141 -5.93 18.30 -9.74
C PRO A 141 -4.64 17.50 -9.84
N ALA A 142 -4.66 16.23 -9.42
CA ALA A 142 -3.57 15.31 -9.61
C ALA A 142 -3.39 14.94 -11.09
N ALA A 143 -2.18 14.56 -11.49
CA ALA A 143 -1.93 14.04 -12.81
C ALA A 143 -2.76 12.77 -13.07
N PRO A 144 -3.14 12.48 -14.33
CA PRO A 144 -3.91 11.28 -14.66
C PRO A 144 -3.23 10.00 -14.13
N GLY A 145 -4.00 9.16 -13.45
CA GLY A 145 -3.52 7.92 -12.87
C GLY A 145 -2.70 8.07 -11.58
N GLN A 146 -2.67 9.27 -10.97
CA GLN A 146 -1.94 9.54 -9.72
C GLN A 146 -2.81 10.15 -8.61
N ASP A 147 -4.13 10.06 -8.78
CA ASP A 147 -5.14 10.51 -7.82
C ASP A 147 -5.42 9.48 -6.72
N ASP A 148 -6.23 9.89 -5.71
CA ASP A 148 -6.57 9.05 -4.56
C ASP A 148 -7.32 7.77 -4.95
N ALA A 149 -8.21 7.83 -5.94
CA ALA A 149 -8.98 6.68 -6.38
C ALA A 149 -8.08 5.64 -7.06
N THR A 150 -7.16 6.09 -7.91
CA THR A 150 -6.16 5.22 -8.56
C THR A 150 -5.23 4.60 -7.54
N ALA A 151 -4.69 5.39 -6.60
CA ALA A 151 -3.81 4.90 -5.54
C ALA A 151 -4.51 3.85 -4.66
N ARG A 152 -5.75 4.13 -4.25
CA ARG A 152 -6.57 3.21 -3.45
C ARG A 152 -6.82 1.91 -4.19
N THR A 153 -7.29 1.96 -5.42
CA THR A 153 -7.61 0.78 -6.25
C THR A 153 -6.38 -0.09 -6.47
N ALA A 154 -5.23 0.52 -6.76
CA ALA A 154 -3.99 -0.21 -6.99
C ALA A 154 -3.54 -0.98 -5.73
N VAL A 155 -3.50 -0.30 -4.57
CA VAL A 155 -3.06 -0.94 -3.32
C VAL A 155 -4.09 -1.98 -2.84
N GLU A 156 -5.38 -1.67 -2.90
CA GLU A 156 -6.44 -2.62 -2.52
C GLU A 156 -6.36 -3.91 -3.35
N GLY A 157 -6.11 -3.79 -4.66
CA GLY A 157 -5.88 -4.91 -5.55
C GLY A 157 -4.68 -5.77 -5.13
N VAL A 158 -3.56 -5.14 -4.76
CA VAL A 158 -2.38 -5.85 -4.24
C VAL A 158 -2.73 -6.61 -2.97
N LEU A 159 -3.34 -5.96 -1.97
CA LEU A 159 -3.65 -6.61 -0.70
C LEU A 159 -4.61 -7.80 -0.87
N LYS A 160 -5.72 -7.62 -1.59
CA LYS A 160 -6.72 -8.66 -1.81
C LYS A 160 -6.17 -9.85 -2.57
N THR A 161 -5.56 -9.60 -3.73
CA THR A 161 -5.02 -10.67 -4.59
C THR A 161 -3.91 -11.45 -3.87
N GLY A 162 -3.06 -10.75 -3.09
CA GLY A 162 -2.03 -11.38 -2.27
C GLY A 162 -2.63 -12.31 -1.22
N LEU A 163 -3.57 -11.82 -0.42
CA LEU A 163 -4.21 -12.60 0.64
C LEU A 163 -4.99 -13.81 0.09
N GLU A 164 -5.71 -13.64 -1.02
CA GLU A 164 -6.43 -14.73 -1.68
C GLU A 164 -5.48 -15.84 -2.15
N ASN A 165 -4.33 -15.48 -2.72
CA ASN A 165 -3.36 -16.47 -3.14
C ASN A 165 -2.62 -17.10 -1.96
N LEU A 166 -2.30 -16.30 -0.92
CA LEU A 166 -1.74 -16.83 0.32
C LEU A 166 -2.61 -17.95 0.90
N LYS A 167 -3.93 -17.72 0.95
CA LYS A 167 -4.88 -18.75 1.39
C LYS A 167 -4.74 -20.04 0.58
N LYS A 168 -4.69 -19.95 -0.75
CA LYS A 168 -4.57 -21.11 -1.64
C LYS A 168 -3.27 -21.90 -1.44
N VAL A 169 -2.17 -21.20 -1.16
CA VAL A 169 -0.86 -21.87 -1.00
C VAL A 169 -0.64 -22.38 0.42
N ALA A 170 -1.39 -21.87 1.40
CA ALA A 170 -1.29 -22.28 2.79
C ALA A 170 -2.25 -23.42 3.15
N GLU A 171 -3.39 -23.54 2.50
CA GLU A 171 -4.35 -24.66 2.66
C GLU A 171 -3.96 -25.87 1.82
#